data_2b147f4a0fa36211df89f9e772df5f91
#
_entry.id   2b147f4a0fa36211df89f9e772df5f91
#
_cell.length_a   1.000
_cell.length_b   1.000
_cell.length_c   1.000
_cell.angle_alpha   90.00
_cell.angle_beta   90.00
_cell.angle_gamma   90.00
#
_symmetry.space_group_name_H-M   'P 1'
#
loop_
_entity.id
_entity.type
_entity.pdbx_description
1 polymer ?
#
loop_
_entity_poly.entity_id
_entity_poly.type
_entity_poly.pdbx_seq_one_letter_code
_entity_poly.pdbx_strand_id
1 'polypeptide(L)'
;IKGYIALAGLCLTEEMQKKLAPFFGTLKDYSDAGPDWEYGSTLHCVMEYMEESHIFFLMGLDWKQDVETLEWRIESALTGNFGMSADLPDFRTYGNKSISAPSVFADYDNALRREGFQLGFIDVECDEYVIFVHRTADRDKAEDAVQRIGYRYKEVADLAI
;
A
#
# COMPACT_ATOMS: atom_id res chain seq x y z
N ILE A 1 -15.97 1.48 -3.08
CA ILE A 1 -15.57 2.83 -3.55
C ILE A 1 -15.36 3.75 -2.35
N LYS A 2 -16.30 3.81 -1.41
CA LYS A 2 -16.18 4.65 -0.22
C LYS A 2 -14.95 4.29 0.64
N GLY A 3 -14.60 3.02 0.71
CA GLY A 3 -13.41 2.56 1.41
C GLY A 3 -12.12 3.09 0.78
N TYR A 4 -12.05 3.11 -0.54
CA TYR A 4 -10.89 3.68 -1.26
C TYR A 4 -10.74 5.17 -0.99
N ILE A 5 -11.85 5.91 -1.01
CA ILE A 5 -11.85 7.35 -0.74
C ILE A 5 -11.42 7.61 0.71
N ALA A 6 -11.94 6.84 1.66
CA ALA A 6 -11.57 6.96 3.07
C ALA A 6 -10.09 6.66 3.28
N LEU A 7 -9.57 5.61 2.67
CA LEU A 7 -8.15 5.25 2.77
C LEU A 7 -7.26 6.31 2.13
N ALA A 8 -7.64 6.82 0.96
CA ALA A 8 -6.92 7.91 0.32
C ALA A 8 -6.88 9.16 1.20
N GLY A 9 -7.93 9.44 1.94
CA GLY A 9 -7.99 10.54 2.90
C GLY A 9 -6.97 10.42 4.03
N LEU A 10 -6.56 9.20 4.37
CA LEU A 10 -5.55 8.94 5.41
C LEU A 10 -4.12 8.94 4.87
N CYS A 11 -3.95 8.67 3.59
CA CYS A 11 -2.63 8.35 3.02
C CYS A 11 -2.12 9.38 2.01
N LEU A 12 -2.98 10.26 1.50
CA LEU A 12 -2.66 11.19 0.41
C LEU A 12 -2.92 12.64 0.81
N THR A 13 -2.25 13.56 0.14
CA THR A 13 -2.52 15.00 0.28
C THR A 13 -3.90 15.34 -0.27
N GLU A 14 -4.47 16.46 0.16
CA GLU A 14 -5.75 16.96 -0.39
C GLU A 14 -5.67 17.17 -1.90
N GLU A 15 -4.55 17.65 -2.41
CA GLU A 15 -4.34 17.86 -3.84
C GLU A 15 -4.43 16.53 -4.60
N MET A 16 -3.77 15.48 -4.10
CA MET A 16 -3.83 14.15 -4.71
C MET A 16 -5.22 13.56 -4.62
N GLN A 17 -5.92 13.75 -3.50
CA GLN A 17 -7.31 13.32 -3.35
C GLN A 17 -8.22 13.97 -4.39
N LYS A 18 -8.05 15.26 -4.65
CA LYS A 18 -8.80 15.98 -5.68
C LYS A 18 -8.51 15.46 -7.08
N LYS A 19 -7.25 15.12 -7.36
CA LYS A 19 -6.86 14.52 -8.65
C LYS A 19 -7.49 13.13 -8.86
N LEU A 20 -7.65 12.36 -7.79
CA LEU A 20 -8.21 11.01 -7.84
C LEU A 20 -9.73 10.98 -7.82
N ALA A 21 -10.40 12.04 -7.36
CA ALA A 21 -11.84 12.06 -7.24
C ALA A 21 -12.58 11.70 -8.54
N PRO A 22 -12.20 12.23 -9.73
CA PRO A 22 -12.83 11.82 -10.98
C PRO A 22 -12.64 10.32 -11.28
N PHE A 23 -11.46 9.77 -11.00
CA PHE A 23 -11.20 8.35 -11.19
C PHE A 23 -12.07 7.50 -10.27
N PHE A 24 -12.14 7.83 -8.98
CA PHE A 24 -13.00 7.10 -8.04
C PHE A 24 -14.46 7.17 -8.43
N GLY A 25 -14.91 8.27 -9.02
CA GLY A 25 -16.26 8.42 -9.52
C GLY A 25 -16.59 7.52 -10.72
N THR A 26 -15.57 7.03 -11.42
CA THR A 26 -15.76 6.12 -12.56
C THR A 26 -15.60 4.65 -12.19
N LEU A 27 -15.17 4.34 -10.96
CA LEU A 27 -14.96 2.98 -10.52
C LEU A 27 -16.25 2.18 -10.53
N LYS A 28 -16.13 0.95 -11.01
CA LYS A 28 -17.20 -0.04 -10.97
C LYS A 28 -16.83 -1.12 -9.96
N ASP A 29 -17.83 -1.76 -9.41
CA ASP A 29 -17.59 -2.97 -8.62
C ASP A 29 -17.39 -4.13 -9.59
N TYR A 30 -16.14 -4.52 -9.77
CA TYR A 30 -15.77 -5.58 -10.68
C TYR A 30 -15.89 -6.98 -10.08
N SER A 31 -16.26 -7.09 -8.81
CA SER A 31 -16.41 -8.40 -8.17
C SER A 31 -17.47 -9.27 -8.84
N ASP A 32 -18.50 -8.66 -9.42
CA ASP A 32 -19.59 -9.34 -10.10
C ASP A 32 -19.41 -9.41 -11.62
N ALA A 33 -18.29 -8.92 -12.15
CA ALA A 33 -18.04 -8.94 -13.58
C ALA A 33 -17.77 -10.38 -14.06
N GLY A 34 -18.16 -10.68 -15.27
CA GLY A 34 -17.90 -11.96 -15.89
C GLY A 34 -16.42 -12.17 -16.20
N PRO A 35 -16.07 -13.35 -16.75
CA PRO A 35 -14.67 -13.74 -16.99
C PRO A 35 -13.93 -12.90 -18.03
N ASP A 36 -14.61 -12.07 -18.78
CA ASP A 36 -14.04 -11.33 -19.92
C ASP A 36 -13.58 -9.92 -19.60
N TRP A 37 -13.58 -9.50 -18.35
CA TRP A 37 -13.19 -8.13 -18.05
C TRP A 37 -11.73 -8.02 -17.59
N GLU A 38 -11.18 -6.86 -17.89
CA GLU A 38 -9.76 -6.61 -18.00
C GLU A 38 -9.00 -6.71 -16.69
N TYR A 39 -9.62 -6.32 -15.57
CA TYR A 39 -8.87 -6.06 -14.33
C TYR A 39 -8.98 -7.16 -13.27
N GLY A 40 -9.85 -8.13 -13.40
CA GLY A 40 -10.04 -9.15 -12.38
C GLY A 40 -10.65 -8.68 -11.05
N SER A 41 -10.45 -7.42 -10.64
CA SER A 41 -11.04 -6.84 -9.42
C SER A 41 -10.96 -5.32 -9.44
N THR A 42 -11.79 -4.67 -8.64
CA THR A 42 -11.73 -3.22 -8.45
C THR A 42 -10.37 -2.80 -7.85
N LEU A 43 -9.86 -3.57 -6.90
CA LEU A 43 -8.55 -3.32 -6.31
C LEU A 43 -7.44 -3.32 -7.37
N HIS A 44 -7.45 -4.29 -8.27
CA HIS A 44 -6.46 -4.36 -9.34
C HIS A 44 -6.52 -3.12 -10.24
N CYS A 45 -7.73 -2.68 -10.59
CA CYS A 45 -7.95 -1.46 -11.37
C CYS A 45 -7.39 -0.23 -10.67
N VAL A 46 -7.65 -0.10 -9.37
CA VAL A 46 -7.13 1.02 -8.57
C VAL A 46 -5.60 1.00 -8.54
N MET A 47 -5.01 -0.16 -8.28
CA MET A 47 -3.56 -0.29 -8.20
C MET A 47 -2.87 0.03 -9.52
N GLU A 48 -3.43 -0.43 -10.64
CA GLU A 48 -2.89 -0.16 -11.96
C GLU A 48 -2.95 1.34 -12.28
N TYR A 49 -4.06 1.99 -11.96
CA TYR A 49 -4.20 3.44 -12.14
C TYR A 49 -3.17 4.21 -11.31
N MET A 50 -2.94 3.80 -10.05
CA MET A 50 -1.93 4.42 -9.18
C MET A 50 -0.53 4.29 -9.77
N GLU A 51 -0.18 3.11 -10.26
CA GLU A 51 1.12 2.86 -10.86
C GLU A 51 1.35 3.70 -12.13
N GLU A 52 0.37 3.74 -13.02
CA GLU A 52 0.43 4.54 -14.24
C GLU A 52 0.52 6.04 -13.95
N SER A 53 -0.11 6.49 -12.88
CA SER A 53 -0.14 7.90 -12.47
C SER A 53 1.02 8.30 -11.56
N HIS A 54 1.92 7.37 -11.24
CA HIS A 54 3.04 7.56 -10.31
C HIS A 54 2.59 8.05 -8.93
N ILE A 55 1.49 7.51 -8.44
CA ILE A 55 0.97 7.80 -7.10
C ILE A 55 1.31 6.61 -6.19
N PHE A 56 2.12 6.84 -5.17
CA PHE A 56 2.61 5.79 -4.26
C PHE A 56 1.62 5.59 -3.11
N PHE A 57 0.47 5.05 -3.42
CA PHE A 57 -0.62 4.82 -2.46
C PHE A 57 -0.81 3.33 -2.17
N LEU A 58 -1.53 2.62 -3.03
CA LEU A 58 -1.67 1.16 -2.91
C LEU A 58 -0.68 0.53 -3.87
N MET A 59 0.31 -0.16 -3.34
CA MET A 59 1.46 -0.62 -4.10
C MET A 59 1.54 -2.14 -4.05
N GLY A 60 1.51 -2.78 -5.22
CA GLY A 60 1.67 -4.22 -5.36
C GLY A 60 3.13 -4.61 -5.50
N LEU A 61 3.56 -5.60 -4.73
CA LEU A 61 4.92 -6.14 -4.77
C LEU A 61 4.85 -7.67 -4.78
N ASP A 62 5.49 -8.29 -5.77
CA ASP A 62 5.66 -9.74 -5.81
C ASP A 62 6.50 -10.17 -4.60
N TRP A 63 6.25 -11.35 -4.05
CA TRP A 63 7.01 -11.87 -2.92
C TRP A 63 8.50 -12.05 -3.21
N LYS A 64 8.88 -12.17 -4.48
CA LYS A 64 10.28 -12.26 -4.94
C LYS A 64 10.92 -10.90 -5.19
N GLN A 65 10.19 -9.80 -5.01
CA GLN A 65 10.70 -8.47 -5.27
C GLN A 65 11.96 -8.18 -4.46
N ASP A 66 12.88 -7.42 -5.02
CA ASP A 66 14.09 -7.00 -4.33
C ASP A 66 13.81 -5.94 -3.26
N VAL A 67 14.72 -5.84 -2.30
CA VAL A 67 14.57 -4.90 -1.19
C VAL A 67 14.76 -3.45 -1.65
N GLU A 68 15.58 -3.22 -2.67
CA GLU A 68 15.76 -1.88 -3.26
C GLU A 68 14.43 -1.28 -3.72
N THR A 69 13.62 -2.07 -4.40
CA THR A 69 12.30 -1.63 -4.86
C THR A 69 11.38 -1.32 -3.69
N LEU A 70 11.38 -2.15 -2.65
CA LEU A 70 10.60 -1.89 -1.43
C LEU A 70 11.01 -0.56 -0.79
N GLU A 71 12.31 -0.34 -0.60
CA GLU A 71 12.84 0.90 -0.03
C GLU A 71 12.42 2.12 -0.84
N TRP A 72 12.57 2.05 -2.17
CA TRP A 72 12.18 3.13 -3.05
C TRP A 72 10.69 3.47 -2.95
N ARG A 73 9.84 2.47 -2.91
CA ARG A 73 8.39 2.68 -2.80
C ARG A 73 8.00 3.29 -1.46
N ILE A 74 8.58 2.83 -0.36
CA ILE A 74 8.32 3.38 0.97
C ILE A 74 8.80 4.83 1.04
N GLU A 75 10.01 5.10 0.60
CA GLU A 75 10.59 6.43 0.58
C GLU A 75 9.75 7.39 -0.26
N SER A 76 9.34 6.95 -1.45
CA SER A 76 8.50 7.75 -2.35
C SER A 76 7.13 8.05 -1.75
N ALA A 77 6.50 7.08 -1.09
CA ALA A 77 5.23 7.27 -0.41
C ALA A 77 5.35 8.27 0.73
N LEU A 78 6.38 8.13 1.55
CA LEU A 78 6.59 8.99 2.72
C LEU A 78 6.88 10.43 2.29
N THR A 79 7.76 10.62 1.33
CA THR A 79 8.13 11.93 0.81
C THR A 79 6.99 12.57 0.03
N GLY A 80 6.39 11.84 -0.89
CA GLY A 80 5.36 12.37 -1.80
C GLY A 80 4.03 12.64 -1.13
N ASN A 81 3.63 11.81 -0.18
CA ASN A 81 2.32 11.89 0.44
C ASN A 81 2.31 12.67 1.77
N PHE A 82 3.41 12.65 2.50
CA PHE A 82 3.48 13.24 3.84
C PHE A 82 4.55 14.33 3.97
N GLY A 83 5.40 14.50 2.97
CA GLY A 83 6.50 15.46 3.03
C GLY A 83 7.52 15.13 4.12
N MET A 84 7.63 13.87 4.48
CA MET A 84 8.48 13.38 5.56
C MET A 84 9.61 12.50 5.02
N SER A 85 10.62 12.28 5.85
CA SER A 85 11.67 11.31 5.59
C SER A 85 11.89 10.47 6.85
N ALA A 86 12.39 9.26 6.68
CA ALA A 86 12.75 8.37 7.78
C ALA A 86 14.16 7.82 7.53
N ASP A 87 14.83 7.44 8.62
CA ASP A 87 16.12 6.75 8.54
C ASP A 87 15.86 5.28 8.25
N LEU A 88 15.62 4.98 6.97
CA LEU A 88 15.31 3.62 6.51
C LEU A 88 16.57 2.75 6.48
N PRO A 89 16.41 1.42 6.65
CA PRO A 89 17.52 0.51 6.42
C PRO A 89 18.09 0.64 5.00
N ASP A 90 19.35 0.35 4.83
CA ASP A 90 19.98 0.34 3.51
C ASP A 90 19.70 -1.03 2.85
N PHE A 91 19.05 -1.02 1.69
CA PHE A 91 18.71 -2.25 0.97
C PHE A 91 19.93 -3.14 0.69
N ARG A 92 21.13 -2.54 0.55
CA ARG A 92 22.36 -3.28 0.29
C ARG A 92 22.75 -4.23 1.41
N THR A 93 22.28 -3.99 2.63
CA THR A 93 22.56 -4.88 3.77
C THR A 93 21.84 -6.23 3.66
N TYR A 94 20.83 -6.32 2.80
CA TYR A 94 20.07 -7.56 2.61
C TYR A 94 20.61 -8.44 1.47
N GLY A 95 21.58 -7.95 0.70
CA GLY A 95 22.18 -8.71 -0.39
C GLY A 95 21.13 -9.11 -1.45
N ASN A 96 21.07 -10.41 -1.75
CA ASN A 96 20.15 -10.97 -2.75
C ASN A 96 18.81 -11.43 -2.17
N LYS A 97 18.51 -11.08 -0.92
CA LYS A 97 17.25 -11.47 -0.29
C LYS A 97 16.08 -10.77 -0.94
N SER A 98 14.94 -11.46 -1.02
CA SER A 98 13.69 -10.87 -1.41
C SER A 98 12.98 -10.19 -0.22
N ILE A 99 11.95 -9.40 -0.50
CA ILE A 99 11.17 -8.73 0.54
C ILE A 99 10.46 -9.72 1.48
N SER A 100 10.23 -10.96 1.04
CA SER A 100 9.62 -12.01 1.86
C SER A 100 10.59 -12.64 2.85
N ALA A 101 11.88 -12.32 2.80
CA ALA A 101 12.85 -12.83 3.75
C ALA A 101 12.53 -12.36 5.18
N PRO A 102 12.82 -13.18 6.19
CA PRO A 102 12.56 -12.80 7.59
C PRO A 102 13.17 -11.45 7.92
N SER A 103 12.45 -10.67 8.71
CA SER A 103 12.79 -9.33 9.22
C SER A 103 12.82 -8.18 8.22
N VAL A 104 12.73 -8.38 6.90
CA VAL A 104 12.79 -7.25 5.95
C VAL A 104 11.66 -6.26 6.21
N PHE A 105 10.41 -6.69 6.16
CA PHE A 105 9.29 -5.79 6.44
C PHE A 105 9.34 -5.19 7.84
N ALA A 106 9.73 -5.99 8.83
CA ALA A 106 9.83 -5.51 10.21
C ALA A 106 10.85 -4.40 10.36
N ASP A 107 11.99 -4.49 9.70
CA ASP A 107 13.04 -3.48 9.77
C ASP A 107 12.58 -2.14 9.18
N TYR A 108 11.92 -2.19 8.02
CA TYR A 108 11.37 -0.97 7.41
C TYR A 108 10.20 -0.40 8.20
N ASP A 109 9.32 -1.25 8.71
CA ASP A 109 8.20 -0.82 9.54
C ASP A 109 8.66 -0.16 10.84
N ASN A 110 9.68 -0.73 11.49
CA ASN A 110 10.24 -0.15 12.70
C ASN A 110 10.85 1.23 12.45
N ALA A 111 11.53 1.42 11.33
CA ALA A 111 12.06 2.72 10.94
C ALA A 111 10.95 3.75 10.73
N LEU A 112 9.85 3.35 10.10
CA LEU A 112 8.68 4.21 9.91
C LEU A 112 8.02 4.56 11.25
N ARG A 113 7.89 3.59 12.16
CA ARG A 113 7.24 3.80 13.46
C ARG A 113 7.97 4.82 14.33
N ARG A 114 9.28 4.93 14.19
CA ARG A 114 10.06 5.98 14.88
C ARG A 114 9.60 7.37 14.47
N GLU A 115 9.06 7.53 13.27
CA GLU A 115 8.57 8.80 12.74
C GLU A 115 7.04 8.93 12.82
N GLY A 116 6.36 8.00 13.47
CA GLY A 116 4.91 8.02 13.61
C GLY A 116 4.14 7.44 12.42
N PHE A 117 4.80 6.68 11.57
CA PHE A 117 4.20 6.00 10.41
C PHE A 117 4.35 4.50 10.51
N GLN A 118 3.62 3.76 9.71
CA GLN A 118 3.74 2.32 9.62
C GLN A 118 3.28 1.80 8.28
N LEU A 119 3.64 0.55 7.99
CA LEU A 119 3.12 -0.18 6.84
C LEU A 119 1.77 -0.79 7.17
N GLY A 120 0.82 -0.63 6.25
CA GLY A 120 -0.42 -1.37 6.23
C GLY A 120 -0.43 -2.33 5.04
N PHE A 121 -1.14 -3.42 5.16
CA PHE A 121 -1.27 -4.44 4.13
C PHE A 121 -2.73 -4.72 3.85
N ILE A 122 -3.06 -4.88 2.57
CA ILE A 122 -4.35 -5.44 2.16
C ILE A 122 -4.10 -6.91 1.85
N ASP A 123 -4.75 -7.80 2.60
CA ASP A 123 -4.60 -9.24 2.43
C ASP A 123 -5.35 -9.70 1.17
N VAL A 124 -4.62 -10.01 0.12
CA VAL A 124 -5.17 -10.51 -1.15
C VAL A 124 -5.08 -12.03 -1.29
N GLU A 125 -4.58 -12.71 -0.25
CA GLU A 125 -4.49 -14.17 -0.17
C GLU A 125 -3.72 -14.81 -1.34
N CYS A 126 -2.69 -14.15 -1.84
CA CYS A 126 -1.83 -14.66 -2.91
C CYS A 126 -0.36 -14.30 -2.65
N ASP A 127 0.51 -14.61 -3.61
CA ASP A 127 1.97 -14.37 -3.48
C ASP A 127 2.37 -12.91 -3.69
N GLU A 128 1.42 -12.00 -3.66
CA GLU A 128 1.64 -10.57 -3.80
C GLU A 128 1.37 -9.87 -2.49
N TYR A 129 2.19 -8.88 -2.18
CA TYR A 129 1.94 -7.95 -1.08
C TYR A 129 1.34 -6.67 -1.64
N VAL A 130 0.23 -6.23 -1.08
CA VAL A 130 -0.33 -4.91 -1.36
C VAL A 130 -0.08 -4.05 -0.13
N ILE A 131 0.78 -3.05 -0.27
CA ILE A 131 1.23 -2.22 0.85
C ILE A 131 0.81 -0.76 0.68
N PHE A 132 0.69 -0.09 1.79
CA PHE A 132 0.54 1.37 1.84
C PHE A 132 1.15 1.90 3.12
N VAL A 133 1.45 3.20 3.15
CA VAL A 133 2.00 3.88 4.31
C VAL A 133 0.93 4.77 4.91
N HIS A 134 0.71 4.66 6.21
CA HIS A 134 -0.23 5.51 6.95
C HIS A 134 0.37 5.93 8.29
N ARG A 135 -0.23 6.94 8.92
CA ARG A 135 0.17 7.32 10.28
C ARG A 135 -0.24 6.23 11.26
N THR A 136 0.62 5.96 12.24
CA THR A 136 0.32 4.99 13.30
C THR A 136 -0.96 5.37 14.05
N ALA A 137 -1.20 6.66 14.27
CA ALA A 137 -2.41 7.16 14.91
C ALA A 137 -3.70 6.83 14.13
N ASP A 138 -3.61 6.58 12.83
CA ASP A 138 -4.75 6.28 11.97
C ASP A 138 -4.98 4.78 11.76
N ARG A 139 -4.32 3.94 12.51
CA ARG A 139 -4.36 2.47 12.33
C ARG A 139 -5.79 1.93 12.29
N ASP A 140 -6.64 2.32 13.25
CA ASP A 140 -8.01 1.80 13.32
C ASP A 140 -8.87 2.30 12.15
N LYS A 141 -8.65 3.53 11.73
CA LYS A 141 -9.33 4.10 10.55
C LYS A 141 -8.89 3.41 9.26
N ALA A 142 -7.61 3.07 9.16
CA ALA A 142 -7.07 2.34 8.01
C ALA A 142 -7.67 0.93 7.95
N GLU A 143 -7.73 0.23 9.06
CA GLU A 143 -8.37 -1.08 9.14
C GLU A 143 -9.83 -1.02 8.71
N ASP A 144 -10.59 -0.06 9.23
CA ASP A 144 -11.98 0.14 8.87
C ASP A 144 -12.16 0.39 7.37
N ALA A 145 -11.31 1.24 6.79
CA ALA A 145 -11.36 1.54 5.35
C ALA A 145 -11.06 0.31 4.49
N VAL A 146 -10.08 -0.50 4.87
CA VAL A 146 -9.75 -1.75 4.16
C VAL A 146 -10.90 -2.75 4.25
N GLN A 147 -11.55 -2.86 5.41
CA GLN A 147 -12.72 -3.71 5.58
C GLN A 147 -13.88 -3.27 4.68
N ARG A 148 -14.08 -1.97 4.50
CA ARG A 148 -15.10 -1.42 3.60
C ARG A 148 -14.83 -1.75 2.13
N ILE A 149 -13.57 -1.93 1.75
CA ILE A 149 -13.18 -2.39 0.42
C ILE A 149 -13.52 -3.87 0.23
N GLY A 150 -13.64 -4.63 1.31
CA GLY A 150 -13.94 -6.06 1.29
C GLY A 150 -12.74 -6.95 1.56
N TYR A 151 -11.67 -6.43 2.12
CA TYR A 151 -10.45 -7.17 2.42
C TYR A 151 -10.10 -7.09 3.91
N ARG A 152 -9.14 -7.91 4.32
CA ARG A 152 -8.56 -7.84 5.66
C ARG A 152 -7.38 -6.89 5.67
N TYR A 153 -7.30 -6.07 6.70
CA TYR A 153 -6.12 -5.27 7.00
C TYR A 153 -5.14 -6.11 7.82
N LYS A 154 -3.86 -5.99 7.48
CA LYS A 154 -2.78 -6.59 8.26
C LYS A 154 -1.69 -5.58 8.54
N GLU A 155 -1.05 -5.75 9.69
CA GLU A 155 0.22 -5.10 10.03
C GLU A 155 1.35 -6.10 9.85
N VAL A 156 2.60 -5.63 9.96
CA VAL A 156 3.77 -6.52 9.84
C VAL A 156 3.70 -7.68 10.82
N ALA A 157 3.24 -7.44 12.05
CA ALA A 157 3.11 -8.48 13.07
C ALA A 157 2.14 -9.62 12.67
N ASP A 158 1.23 -9.36 11.75
CA ASP A 158 0.23 -10.32 11.28
C ASP A 158 0.73 -11.17 10.10
N LEU A 159 1.89 -10.85 9.54
CA LEU A 159 2.46 -11.59 8.43
C LEU A 159 3.06 -12.92 8.90
N ALA A 160 2.83 -13.97 8.12
CA ALA A 160 3.32 -15.32 8.42
C ALA A 160 4.74 -15.54 7.85
N ILE A 161 5.66 -14.67 8.23
CA ILE A 161 7.04 -14.75 7.73
C ILE A 161 8.01 -15.04 8.87
#